data_af791ee668aec0a1f51069fb0d6dbd0b
#
_entry.id   af791ee668aec0a1f51069fb0d6dbd0b
#
_cell.length_a   1.000
_cell.length_b   1.000
_cell.length_c   1.000
_cell.angle_alpha   90.00
_cell.angle_beta   90.00
_cell.angle_gamma   90.00
#
_symmetry.space_group_name_H-M   'P 1'
#
loop_
_entity.id
_entity.type
_entity.pdbx_description
1 polymer ?
#
loop_
_entity_poly.entity_id
_entity_poly.type
_entity_poly.pdbx_seq_one_letter_code
_entity_poly.pdbx_strand_id
1 'polypeptide(L)'
;MRKTVVLAGGPVVAAMLVIFMGCSGDATKAGPVASPSGTPSTDQRDVVTTFPTEQHQPFEAPPELKSTNGLLETTFDVHPTTFNVAGAEVRGYAYQGQFMGPTLRVLPGDVVRVHLRNRLKEPTNLHSHGMYVSPIGISDNVLRVMKAGSNNEFVLHLPRDVEPGTYWYHTHLHGHVEEQVFAGLSGVLIVDGLQDRLPPQLQDVPDQVMALKDLQVKDGAIVRSNIDSNAPTTRTVNGQVDPVLTAQTNQTQLLRLANIGADIWYRLRLGGAQFHVIAEDANPVAEVWTADELVLPPGKRYDVLVRWPTPGSYALETLTYSTGPDGDNYPQRRLATFEVTGDTVPDVAWPTSLGPVSPLDTDHVDRTRNVVFSENPKTNRFYINGKQFDPTHVTFVAKLGTTEEWVIKNTAREAHPFHIHVNDFEVMAVNGKPYHARSEQDVVPLPPRGEVRIRMHFKHFVGATVFHCHILAHEDNGMMGIIDITRSGRLSKATIKSLKEMNKAMLGQHSTDMGDGAHTGHTMEMPSR
;
A
#
# COMPACT_ATOMS: atom_id res chain seq x y z
N MET A 1 5.83 -50.84 -40.31
CA MET A 1 6.63 -49.61 -40.25
C MET A 1 5.70 -48.42 -40.29
N ARG A 2 5.35 -47.86 -39.14
CA ARG A 2 4.63 -46.57 -39.01
C ARG A 2 5.49 -45.67 -38.12
N LYS A 3 5.95 -44.55 -38.67
CA LYS A 3 6.73 -43.55 -37.96
C LYS A 3 5.77 -42.68 -37.15
N THR A 4 5.93 -42.68 -35.83
CA THR A 4 5.25 -41.77 -34.93
C THR A 4 6.10 -40.49 -34.84
N VAL A 5 5.53 -39.36 -35.20
CA VAL A 5 6.11 -38.03 -35.00
C VAL A 5 5.66 -37.54 -33.64
N VAL A 6 6.59 -37.35 -32.72
CA VAL A 6 6.36 -36.71 -31.43
C VAL A 6 6.52 -35.19 -31.63
N LEU A 7 5.45 -34.46 -31.52
CA LEU A 7 5.44 -32.99 -31.41
C LEU A 7 5.70 -32.61 -29.96
N ALA A 8 6.84 -31.98 -29.72
CA ALA A 8 7.15 -31.35 -28.45
C ALA A 8 6.34 -30.05 -28.33
N GLY A 9 5.36 -30.03 -27.42
CA GLY A 9 4.65 -28.83 -27.04
C GLY A 9 5.43 -28.10 -25.94
N GLY A 10 5.98 -26.93 -26.25
CA GLY A 10 6.52 -26.03 -25.25
C GLY A 10 5.39 -25.32 -24.45
N PRO A 11 5.64 -24.93 -23.22
CA PRO A 11 4.61 -24.24 -22.41
C PRO A 11 4.37 -22.82 -22.94
N VAL A 12 3.12 -22.53 -23.26
CA VAL A 12 2.65 -21.17 -23.56
C VAL A 12 2.52 -20.43 -22.22
N VAL A 13 3.44 -19.48 -21.99
CA VAL A 13 3.33 -18.53 -20.88
C VAL A 13 2.19 -17.57 -21.20
N ALA A 14 1.08 -17.68 -20.48
CA ALA A 14 -0.03 -16.76 -20.57
C ALA A 14 0.25 -15.54 -19.69
N ALA A 15 0.87 -14.52 -20.28
CA ALA A 15 0.85 -13.18 -19.68
C ALA A 15 -0.57 -12.65 -19.74
N MET A 16 -1.16 -12.33 -18.59
CA MET A 16 -2.51 -11.79 -18.48
C MET A 16 -2.49 -10.30 -18.83
N LEU A 17 -2.50 -10.00 -20.13
CA LEU A 17 -2.73 -8.66 -20.66
C LEU A 17 -4.25 -8.42 -20.61
N VAL A 18 -4.73 -7.53 -19.75
CA VAL A 18 -6.11 -7.04 -19.80
C VAL A 18 -6.23 -6.10 -21.00
N ILE A 19 -6.62 -6.65 -22.15
CA ILE A 19 -6.91 -5.87 -23.36
C ILE A 19 -8.33 -5.30 -23.23
N PHE A 20 -8.45 -4.00 -23.09
CA PHE A 20 -9.70 -3.30 -23.34
C PHE A 20 -9.91 -3.21 -24.87
N MET A 21 -10.89 -3.95 -25.39
CA MET A 21 -11.37 -3.74 -26.77
C MET A 21 -12.13 -2.42 -26.84
N GLY A 22 -11.54 -1.44 -27.49
CA GLY A 22 -12.22 -0.24 -27.93
C GLY A 22 -13.09 -0.56 -29.15
N CYS A 23 -14.41 -0.32 -29.04
CA CYS A 23 -15.31 -0.29 -30.19
C CYS A 23 -15.09 1.00 -30.96
N SER A 24 -14.58 0.90 -32.18
CA SER A 24 -14.58 2.00 -33.17
C SER A 24 -16.00 2.20 -33.69
N GLY A 25 -16.61 3.32 -33.36
CA GLY A 25 -17.86 3.80 -33.95
C GLY A 25 -17.62 5.01 -34.84
N ASP A 26 -18.21 4.99 -36.02
CA ASP A 26 -18.07 5.93 -37.14
C ASP A 26 -18.34 7.38 -36.77
N ALA A 27 -17.50 8.25 -37.34
CA ALA A 27 -17.64 9.71 -37.30
C ALA A 27 -18.68 10.21 -38.30
N THR A 28 -19.81 10.73 -37.83
CA THR A 28 -20.68 11.59 -38.61
C THR A 28 -20.44 13.05 -38.24
N LYS A 29 -20.18 13.84 -39.28
CA LYS A 29 -19.92 15.29 -39.24
C LYS A 29 -21.13 16.07 -38.68
N ALA A 30 -20.90 16.90 -37.67
CA ALA A 30 -21.80 17.98 -37.30
C ALA A 30 -21.06 19.34 -37.40
N GLY A 31 -21.71 20.31 -37.96
CA GLY A 31 -21.18 21.64 -38.28
C GLY A 31 -21.06 22.57 -37.05
N PRO A 32 -20.49 23.78 -37.23
CA PRO A 32 -20.10 24.62 -36.12
C PRO A 32 -21.29 25.32 -35.45
N VAL A 33 -21.42 25.13 -34.13
CA VAL A 33 -22.32 25.90 -33.27
C VAL A 33 -21.53 27.02 -32.61
N ALA A 34 -22.05 28.25 -32.70
CA ALA A 34 -21.48 29.48 -32.19
C ALA A 34 -21.34 29.46 -30.66
N SER A 35 -20.19 29.88 -30.15
CA SER A 35 -19.89 30.09 -28.73
C SER A 35 -20.60 31.34 -28.19
N PRO A 36 -21.20 31.30 -27.01
CA PRO A 36 -21.54 32.51 -26.27
C PRO A 36 -20.29 33.06 -25.57
N SER A 37 -20.00 34.33 -25.82
CA SER A 37 -18.99 35.12 -25.12
C SER A 37 -19.42 35.38 -23.66
N GLY A 38 -18.99 34.52 -22.76
CA GLY A 38 -19.00 34.77 -21.33
C GLY A 38 -17.59 35.14 -20.86
N THR A 39 -17.43 36.33 -20.28
CA THR A 39 -16.21 36.75 -19.57
C THR A 39 -15.80 35.68 -18.55
N PRO A 40 -14.53 35.23 -18.53
CA PRO A 40 -14.10 34.28 -17.49
C PRO A 40 -14.10 35.03 -16.17
N SER A 41 -14.92 34.56 -15.23
CA SER A 41 -14.73 34.74 -13.81
C SER A 41 -13.33 34.21 -13.46
N THR A 42 -12.46 35.07 -12.96
CA THR A 42 -11.18 34.68 -12.39
C THR A 42 -11.43 33.94 -11.09
N ASP A 43 -11.86 32.70 -11.21
CA ASP A 43 -11.74 31.73 -10.14
C ASP A 43 -10.25 31.36 -10.08
N GLN A 44 -9.54 31.92 -9.11
CA GLN A 44 -8.18 31.50 -8.77
C GLN A 44 -8.29 30.06 -8.26
N ARG A 45 -8.30 29.11 -9.17
CA ARG A 45 -8.09 27.71 -8.79
C ARG A 45 -6.74 27.62 -8.10
N ASP A 46 -6.77 27.15 -6.90
CA ASP A 46 -5.60 26.93 -6.07
C ASP A 46 -4.52 26.17 -6.86
N VAL A 47 -3.43 26.85 -7.19
CA VAL A 47 -2.36 26.27 -8.00
C VAL A 47 -1.54 25.34 -7.13
N VAL A 48 -1.62 24.05 -7.39
CA VAL A 48 -0.71 23.06 -6.82
C VAL A 48 0.65 23.18 -7.49
N THR A 49 1.70 23.39 -6.72
CA THR A 49 3.08 23.43 -7.21
C THR A 49 3.57 22.01 -7.47
N THR A 50 4.03 21.74 -8.68
CA THR A 50 4.76 20.52 -9.03
C THR A 50 6.26 20.82 -9.13
N PHE A 51 7.08 19.86 -8.72
CA PHE A 51 8.53 19.96 -8.88
C PHE A 51 8.94 19.45 -10.27
N PRO A 52 10.13 19.84 -10.77
CA PRO A 52 10.68 19.28 -12.00
C PRO A 52 10.70 17.76 -11.95
N THR A 53 10.34 17.13 -13.08
CA THR A 53 10.21 15.66 -13.17
C THR A 53 11.56 14.95 -13.34
N GLU A 54 12.65 15.69 -13.57
CA GLU A 54 13.99 15.15 -13.82
C GLU A 54 15.00 16.01 -13.07
N GLN A 55 15.54 15.49 -11.96
CA GLN A 55 16.57 16.20 -11.17
C GLN A 55 17.91 15.50 -11.16
N HIS A 56 17.94 14.20 -11.46
CA HIS A 56 19.16 13.38 -11.53
C HIS A 56 20.09 13.53 -10.31
N GLN A 57 19.53 13.66 -9.11
CA GLN A 57 20.30 13.63 -7.87
C GLN A 57 20.79 12.22 -7.60
N PRO A 58 21.96 12.04 -6.98
CA PRO A 58 22.35 10.72 -6.52
C PRO A 58 21.28 10.10 -5.62
N PHE A 59 21.02 8.80 -5.80
CA PHE A 59 20.09 8.07 -4.96
C PHE A 59 20.56 8.04 -3.51
N GLU A 60 19.68 8.40 -2.61
CA GLU A 60 19.88 8.31 -1.17
C GLU A 60 18.85 7.35 -0.59
N ALA A 61 19.32 6.30 0.07
CA ALA A 61 18.45 5.43 0.84
C ALA A 61 17.93 6.17 2.08
N PRO A 62 16.70 5.88 2.54
CA PRO A 62 16.24 6.41 3.83
C PRO A 62 17.18 5.95 4.95
N PRO A 63 17.39 6.76 6.01
CA PRO A 63 18.14 6.33 7.18
C PRO A 63 17.61 5.00 7.72
N GLU A 64 18.52 4.10 8.09
CA GLU A 64 18.17 2.79 8.63
C GLU A 64 18.34 2.74 10.15
N LEU A 65 17.36 2.16 10.83
CA LEU A 65 17.44 1.76 12.23
C LEU A 65 17.39 0.23 12.29
N LYS A 66 18.45 -0.38 12.84
CA LYS A 66 18.58 -1.85 12.89
C LYS A 66 18.39 -2.36 14.30
N SER A 67 17.74 -3.53 14.42
CA SER A 67 17.68 -4.23 15.69
C SER A 67 19.07 -4.67 16.17
N THR A 68 19.25 -4.68 17.47
CA THR A 68 20.47 -5.14 18.11
C THR A 68 20.10 -6.06 19.27
N ASN A 69 20.65 -7.26 19.29
CA ASN A 69 20.36 -8.27 20.32
C ASN A 69 18.85 -8.56 20.50
N GLY A 70 18.11 -8.65 19.40
CA GLY A 70 16.69 -8.98 19.42
C GLY A 70 15.75 -7.80 19.71
N LEU A 71 16.26 -6.55 19.73
CA LEU A 71 15.47 -5.36 20.02
C LEU A 71 15.81 -4.22 19.06
N LEU A 72 14.78 -3.64 18.46
CA LEU A 72 14.84 -2.30 17.85
C LEU A 72 14.06 -1.36 18.76
N GLU A 73 14.71 -0.41 19.40
CA GLU A 73 14.08 0.62 20.22
C GLU A 73 14.35 2.01 19.65
N THR A 74 13.29 2.78 19.45
CA THR A 74 13.38 4.12 18.86
C THR A 74 12.30 5.06 19.37
N THR A 75 12.47 6.35 19.13
CA THR A 75 11.45 7.37 19.41
C THR A 75 10.97 7.97 18.09
N PHE A 76 9.67 7.93 17.85
CA PHE A 76 9.02 8.70 16.81
C PHE A 76 8.46 9.98 17.41
N ASP A 77 9.14 11.09 17.18
CA ASP A 77 8.67 12.42 17.55
C ASP A 77 7.86 12.99 16.38
N VAL A 78 6.53 12.85 16.47
CA VAL A 78 5.60 13.18 15.38
C VAL A 78 5.24 14.65 15.47
N HIS A 79 5.72 15.46 14.54
CA HIS A 79 5.52 16.90 14.56
C HIS A 79 5.48 17.52 13.15
N PRO A 80 4.87 18.70 12.99
CA PRO A 80 5.02 19.50 11.78
C PRO A 80 6.49 19.88 11.60
N THR A 81 7.00 19.73 10.37
CA THR A 81 8.41 20.06 10.07
C THR A 81 8.55 20.54 8.63
N THR A 82 9.74 21.04 8.30
CA THR A 82 10.12 21.41 6.95
C THR A 82 11.14 20.41 6.44
N PHE A 83 10.94 19.89 5.25
CA PHE A 83 11.89 19.00 4.56
C PHE A 83 12.39 19.67 3.29
N ASN A 84 13.52 19.20 2.77
CA ASN A 84 13.92 19.50 1.41
C ASN A 84 13.42 18.38 0.49
N VAL A 85 12.54 18.71 -0.45
CA VAL A 85 12.09 17.81 -1.52
C VAL A 85 12.39 18.49 -2.84
N ALA A 86 13.15 17.81 -3.70
CA ALA A 86 13.49 18.33 -5.03
C ALA A 86 14.15 19.74 -5.01
N GLY A 87 14.94 20.03 -3.98
CA GLY A 87 15.61 21.32 -3.83
C GLY A 87 14.73 22.45 -3.30
N ALA A 88 13.50 22.16 -2.88
CA ALA A 88 12.60 23.13 -2.28
C ALA A 88 12.23 22.75 -0.84
N GLU A 89 12.09 23.76 0.03
CA GLU A 89 11.58 23.57 1.39
C GLU A 89 10.08 23.39 1.36
N VAL A 90 9.62 22.25 1.90
CA VAL A 90 8.20 21.88 1.97
C VAL A 90 7.83 21.53 3.40
N ARG A 91 6.73 22.08 3.90
CA ARG A 91 6.21 21.77 5.22
C ARG A 91 5.25 20.59 5.17
N GLY A 92 5.41 19.65 6.09
CA GLY A 92 4.54 18.48 6.25
C GLY A 92 4.64 17.92 7.66
N TYR A 93 4.37 16.62 7.82
CA TYR A 93 4.53 15.89 9.07
C TYR A 93 5.69 14.92 8.97
N ALA A 94 6.36 14.64 10.07
CA ALA A 94 7.48 13.73 10.10
C ALA A 94 7.47 12.80 11.31
N TYR A 95 8.00 11.61 11.09
CA TYR A 95 8.68 10.84 12.11
C TYR A 95 10.15 11.28 12.12
N GLN A 96 10.67 11.80 13.22
CA GLN A 96 12.08 12.21 13.35
C GLN A 96 12.58 13.26 12.33
N GLY A 97 11.70 14.14 11.85
CA GLY A 97 12.12 15.30 11.04
C GLY A 97 12.37 15.04 9.55
N GLN A 98 12.02 13.88 9.01
CA GLN A 98 12.18 13.55 7.59
C GLN A 98 10.85 13.33 6.89
N PHE A 99 10.79 13.55 5.56
CA PHE A 99 9.57 13.37 4.74
C PHE A 99 9.01 11.95 4.76
N MET A 100 9.86 10.96 4.99
CA MET A 100 9.47 9.59 5.31
C MET A 100 10.16 9.20 6.60
N GLY A 101 9.53 8.32 7.37
CA GLY A 101 10.18 7.72 8.51
C GLY A 101 11.39 6.86 8.10
N PRO A 102 12.31 6.59 9.02
CA PRO A 102 13.47 5.74 8.75
C PRO A 102 13.04 4.33 8.34
N THR A 103 13.86 3.65 7.56
CA THR A 103 13.70 2.22 7.33
C THR A 103 14.02 1.46 8.62
N LEU A 104 13.05 0.70 9.14
CA LEU A 104 13.26 -0.18 10.28
C LEU A 104 13.72 -1.55 9.77
N ARG A 105 14.88 -2.06 10.23
CA ARG A 105 15.37 -3.40 9.86
C ARG A 105 15.46 -4.29 11.08
N VAL A 106 14.81 -5.44 11.01
CA VAL A 106 14.65 -6.41 12.10
C VAL A 106 14.82 -7.84 11.60
N LEU A 107 15.00 -8.77 12.53
CA LEU A 107 15.04 -10.20 12.27
C LEU A 107 13.77 -10.89 12.76
N PRO A 108 13.40 -12.04 12.22
CA PRO A 108 12.33 -12.86 12.77
C PRO A 108 12.55 -13.14 14.26
N GLY A 109 11.53 -12.90 15.08
CA GLY A 109 11.60 -13.06 16.54
C GLY A 109 12.05 -11.82 17.31
N ASP A 110 12.40 -10.73 16.65
CA ASP A 110 12.77 -9.47 17.30
C ASP A 110 11.57 -8.76 17.92
N VAL A 111 11.87 -7.81 18.78
CA VAL A 111 10.92 -6.85 19.34
C VAL A 111 11.19 -5.47 18.74
N VAL A 112 10.14 -4.82 18.24
CA VAL A 112 10.18 -3.40 17.86
C VAL A 112 9.45 -2.61 18.93
N ARG A 113 10.14 -1.65 19.54
CA ARG A 113 9.56 -0.71 20.52
C ARG A 113 9.70 0.71 20.01
N VAL A 114 8.57 1.36 19.79
CA VAL A 114 8.50 2.77 19.38
C VAL A 114 7.89 3.60 20.50
N HIS A 115 8.66 4.56 21.00
CA HIS A 115 8.16 5.63 21.88
C HIS A 115 7.58 6.73 20.98
N LEU A 116 6.26 6.68 20.73
CA LEU A 116 5.60 7.66 19.88
C LEU A 116 5.20 8.90 20.71
N ARG A 117 5.75 10.05 20.35
CA ARG A 117 5.44 11.36 20.93
C ARG A 117 4.61 12.15 19.94
N ASN A 118 3.31 12.22 20.17
CA ASN A 118 2.42 13.00 19.31
C ASN A 118 2.52 14.48 19.64
N ARG A 119 3.16 15.28 18.79
CA ARG A 119 3.26 16.74 18.88
C ARG A 119 2.33 17.45 17.90
N LEU A 120 1.46 16.70 17.21
CA LEU A 120 0.42 17.27 16.38
C LEU A 120 -0.69 17.88 17.25
N LYS A 121 -1.52 18.72 16.65
CA LYS A 121 -2.74 19.23 17.26
C LYS A 121 -3.89 18.24 17.19
N GLU A 122 -3.81 17.28 16.28
CA GLU A 122 -4.74 16.19 16.06
C GLU A 122 -4.24 14.86 16.66
N PRO A 123 -5.14 13.89 16.87
CA PRO A 123 -4.76 12.55 17.28
C PRO A 123 -4.06 11.80 16.14
N THR A 124 -3.35 10.73 16.51
CA THR A 124 -2.71 9.80 15.58
C THR A 124 -2.71 8.40 16.16
N ASN A 125 -2.13 7.45 15.45
CA ASN A 125 -1.72 6.15 15.94
C ASN A 125 -0.54 5.63 15.09
N LEU A 126 -0.22 4.36 15.21
CA LEU A 126 0.79 3.69 14.40
C LEU A 126 0.27 2.30 14.04
N HIS A 127 0.48 1.90 12.78
CA HIS A 127 0.18 0.61 12.22
C HIS A 127 1.42 0.05 11.51
N SER A 128 1.62 -1.25 11.60
CA SER A 128 2.64 -1.99 10.87
C SER A 128 1.98 -2.84 9.79
N HIS A 129 1.94 -2.32 8.60
CA HIS A 129 1.20 -2.90 7.47
C HIS A 129 1.82 -4.22 6.99
N GLY A 130 0.99 -5.24 6.88
CA GLY A 130 1.35 -6.58 6.46
C GLY A 130 1.96 -7.44 7.56
N MET A 131 2.30 -6.84 8.72
CA MET A 131 2.93 -7.57 9.82
C MET A 131 1.96 -8.51 10.54
N TYR A 132 2.39 -9.75 10.67
CA TYR A 132 1.66 -10.79 11.40
C TYR A 132 1.92 -10.69 12.91
N VAL A 133 1.26 -9.74 13.57
CA VAL A 133 1.47 -9.38 14.98
C VAL A 133 0.15 -9.20 15.72
N SER A 134 0.20 -9.04 17.04
CA SER A 134 -0.99 -8.91 17.87
C SER A 134 -1.77 -7.60 17.59
N PRO A 135 -3.08 -7.63 17.32
CA PRO A 135 -3.89 -6.44 17.07
C PRO A 135 -4.45 -5.79 18.35
N ILE A 136 -3.89 -6.04 19.53
CA ILE A 136 -4.45 -5.57 20.80
C ILE A 136 -3.41 -4.87 21.69
N GLY A 137 -3.90 -4.09 22.64
CA GLY A 137 -3.06 -3.43 23.66
C GLY A 137 -2.20 -2.31 23.09
N ILE A 138 -0.90 -2.38 23.34
CA ILE A 138 0.11 -1.44 22.84
C ILE A 138 0.82 -1.96 21.57
N SER A 139 0.39 -3.09 21.03
CA SER A 139 0.88 -3.65 19.78
C SER A 139 0.16 -3.01 18.59
N ASP A 140 -0.05 -3.71 17.49
CA ASP A 140 -0.65 -3.19 16.25
C ASP A 140 -2.17 -2.96 16.37
N ASN A 141 -2.56 -2.14 17.32
CA ASN A 141 -3.95 -1.85 17.64
C ASN A 141 -4.42 -0.56 16.97
N VAL A 142 -4.93 -0.67 15.75
CA VAL A 142 -5.43 0.48 14.96
C VAL A 142 -6.67 1.14 15.57
N LEU A 143 -7.35 0.46 16.51
CA LEU A 143 -8.48 1.02 17.25
C LEU A 143 -8.03 1.87 18.47
N ARG A 144 -6.72 2.00 18.70
CA ARG A 144 -6.16 2.81 19.78
C ARG A 144 -5.91 4.23 19.31
N VAL A 145 -6.47 5.21 20.03
CA VAL A 145 -6.30 6.64 19.76
C VAL A 145 -5.15 7.19 20.62
N MET A 146 -4.14 7.75 19.98
CA MET A 146 -3.04 8.47 20.60
C MET A 146 -3.32 9.97 20.51
N LYS A 147 -3.79 10.56 21.61
CA LYS A 147 -4.27 11.95 21.66
C LYS A 147 -3.17 12.96 21.29
N ALA A 148 -3.59 14.12 20.83
CA ALA A 148 -2.72 15.30 20.67
C ALA A 148 -1.91 15.55 21.95
N GLY A 149 -0.60 15.86 21.80
CA GLY A 149 0.31 16.12 22.91
C GLY A 149 0.67 14.92 23.79
N SER A 150 0.21 13.71 23.50
CA SER A 150 0.48 12.52 24.31
C SER A 150 1.77 11.80 23.95
N ASN A 151 2.30 11.04 24.91
CA ASN A 151 3.39 10.09 24.70
C ASN A 151 2.82 8.67 24.87
N ASN A 152 3.15 7.78 23.95
CA ASN A 152 2.62 6.42 23.90
C ASN A 152 3.72 5.43 23.56
N GLU A 153 3.53 4.17 23.92
CA GLU A 153 4.34 3.06 23.44
C GLU A 153 3.58 2.28 22.39
N PHE A 154 4.33 1.80 21.40
CA PHE A 154 3.92 0.84 20.41
C PHE A 154 4.97 -0.28 20.41
N VAL A 155 4.54 -1.53 20.64
CA VAL A 155 5.45 -2.66 20.82
C VAL A 155 4.98 -3.84 19.97
N LEU A 156 5.81 -4.24 19.01
CA LEU A 156 5.62 -5.42 18.21
C LEU A 156 6.51 -6.54 18.71
N HIS A 157 5.94 -7.69 18.96
CA HIS A 157 6.67 -8.94 19.15
C HIS A 157 6.55 -9.76 17.88
N LEU A 158 7.61 -9.78 17.07
CA LEU A 158 7.61 -10.50 15.82
C LEU A 158 7.62 -12.00 16.09
N PRO A 159 6.75 -12.78 15.43
CA PRO A 159 6.88 -14.24 15.46
C PRO A 159 8.23 -14.68 14.88
N ARG A 160 8.72 -15.83 15.30
CA ARG A 160 9.97 -16.41 14.75
C ARG A 160 9.81 -16.95 13.34
N ASP A 161 8.58 -17.18 12.95
CA ASP A 161 8.14 -17.65 11.63
C ASP A 161 7.51 -16.54 10.76
N VAL A 162 7.73 -15.26 11.13
CA VAL A 162 7.37 -14.16 10.24
C VAL A 162 8.23 -14.24 8.97
N GLU A 163 7.60 -14.08 7.84
CA GLU A 163 8.31 -14.14 6.56
C GLU A 163 9.26 -12.95 6.37
N PRO A 164 10.48 -13.19 5.83
CA PRO A 164 11.41 -12.12 5.51
C PRO A 164 10.98 -11.43 4.21
N GLY A 165 10.97 -10.08 4.22
CA GLY A 165 10.54 -9.29 3.07
C GLY A 165 10.29 -7.85 3.43
N THR A 166 9.59 -7.14 2.53
CA THR A 166 9.33 -5.71 2.62
C THR A 166 7.93 -5.43 3.15
N TYR A 167 7.87 -4.91 4.35
CA TYR A 167 6.72 -4.37 5.06
C TYR A 167 6.80 -2.85 5.09
N TRP A 168 5.80 -2.19 5.70
CA TRP A 168 5.86 -0.75 5.93
C TRP A 168 5.06 -0.36 7.16
N TYR A 169 5.12 0.89 7.58
CA TYR A 169 4.38 1.41 8.72
C TYR A 169 3.83 2.80 8.43
N HIS A 170 2.67 3.11 9.00
CA HIS A 170 2.00 4.39 8.81
C HIS A 170 0.99 4.66 9.92
N THR A 171 0.44 5.87 9.94
CA THR A 171 -0.73 6.18 10.77
C THR A 171 -1.98 5.52 10.22
N HIS A 172 -2.90 5.10 11.08
CA HIS A 172 -4.13 4.40 10.71
C HIS A 172 -5.33 4.84 11.56
N LEU A 173 -5.35 6.07 12.01
CA LEU A 173 -6.48 6.60 12.79
C LEU A 173 -7.57 7.09 11.86
N HIS A 174 -8.70 6.39 11.82
CA HIS A 174 -9.85 6.72 10.97
C HIS A 174 -10.24 8.19 11.04
N GLY A 175 -10.45 8.80 9.88
CA GLY A 175 -10.71 10.24 9.70
C GLY A 175 -9.44 11.11 9.64
N HIS A 176 -8.24 10.51 9.76
CA HIS A 176 -6.95 11.19 9.71
C HIS A 176 -5.90 10.41 8.91
N VAL A 177 -6.26 9.25 8.33
CA VAL A 177 -5.28 8.35 7.69
C VAL A 177 -4.72 9.01 6.43
N GLU A 178 -5.61 9.44 5.53
CA GLU A 178 -5.23 10.08 4.27
C GLU A 178 -4.33 11.29 4.50
N GLU A 179 -4.80 12.26 5.29
CA GLU A 179 -4.07 13.52 5.51
C GLU A 179 -2.69 13.31 6.14
N GLN A 180 -2.59 12.41 7.13
CA GLN A 180 -1.35 12.18 7.86
C GLN A 180 -0.35 11.36 7.06
N VAL A 181 -0.79 10.32 6.34
CA VAL A 181 0.07 9.55 5.45
C VAL A 181 0.55 10.45 4.31
N PHE A 182 -0.35 11.19 3.66
CA PHE A 182 0.01 12.10 2.57
C PHE A 182 1.02 13.16 3.03
N ALA A 183 0.84 13.72 4.23
CA ALA A 183 1.73 14.71 4.82
C ALA A 183 3.13 14.20 5.19
N GLY A 184 3.38 12.86 5.23
CA GLY A 184 4.70 12.30 5.47
C GLY A 184 4.77 11.15 6.50
N LEU A 185 3.67 10.79 7.17
CA LEU A 185 3.68 9.77 8.23
C LEU A 185 3.58 8.34 7.69
N SER A 186 4.60 7.93 6.94
CA SER A 186 4.83 6.55 6.51
C SER A 186 6.31 6.24 6.42
N GLY A 187 6.70 4.96 6.45
CA GLY A 187 8.08 4.49 6.31
C GLY A 187 8.14 2.99 6.07
N VAL A 188 9.29 2.49 5.63
CA VAL A 188 9.50 1.08 5.30
C VAL A 188 9.97 0.30 6.52
N LEU A 189 9.49 -0.95 6.66
CA LEU A 189 9.97 -1.92 7.62
C LEU A 189 10.42 -3.16 6.85
N ILE A 190 11.62 -3.64 7.11
CA ILE A 190 12.19 -4.83 6.48
C ILE A 190 12.42 -5.88 7.55
N VAL A 191 11.89 -7.07 7.30
CA VAL A 191 12.32 -8.27 8.01
C VAL A 191 13.42 -8.90 7.16
N ASP A 192 14.66 -8.90 7.69
CA ASP A 192 15.83 -9.44 7.01
C ASP A 192 15.76 -10.99 6.93
N GLY A 193 16.50 -11.57 5.97
CA GLY A 193 16.56 -13.02 5.73
C GLY A 193 16.06 -13.44 4.35
N LEU A 194 15.45 -12.55 3.54
CA LEU A 194 15.00 -12.89 2.19
C LEU A 194 16.19 -13.27 1.29
N GLN A 195 17.31 -12.53 1.38
CA GLN A 195 18.50 -12.79 0.60
C GLN A 195 19.16 -14.13 0.96
N ASP A 196 19.01 -14.61 2.21
CA ASP A 196 19.53 -15.91 2.64
C ASP A 196 18.85 -17.09 1.90
N ARG A 197 17.66 -16.86 1.33
CA ARG A 197 16.93 -17.84 0.51
C ARG A 197 17.39 -17.88 -0.94
N LEU A 198 18.21 -16.92 -1.36
CA LEU A 198 18.75 -16.87 -2.72
C LEU A 198 19.95 -17.84 -2.88
N PRO A 199 20.29 -18.23 -4.13
CA PRO A 199 21.54 -18.91 -4.39
C PRO A 199 22.73 -18.13 -3.81
N PRO A 200 23.80 -18.80 -3.33
CA PRO A 200 24.92 -18.13 -2.66
C PRO A 200 25.53 -16.96 -3.44
N GLN A 201 25.53 -17.02 -4.76
CA GLN A 201 26.06 -15.98 -5.64
C GLN A 201 25.19 -14.72 -5.69
N LEU A 202 23.95 -14.78 -5.19
CA LEU A 202 22.98 -13.68 -5.18
C LEU A 202 22.64 -13.19 -3.76
N GLN A 203 23.25 -13.76 -2.71
CA GLN A 203 22.95 -13.37 -1.32
C GLN A 203 23.49 -11.98 -0.96
N ASP A 204 24.61 -11.56 -1.57
CA ASP A 204 25.26 -10.29 -1.30
C ASP A 204 24.99 -9.23 -2.39
N VAL A 205 23.93 -9.38 -3.19
CA VAL A 205 23.57 -8.35 -4.19
C VAL A 205 23.14 -7.06 -3.51
N PRO A 206 23.41 -5.89 -4.14
CA PRO A 206 22.92 -4.61 -3.63
C PRO A 206 21.42 -4.64 -3.36
N ASP A 207 21.02 -4.19 -2.18
CA ASP A 207 19.64 -4.15 -1.69
C ASP A 207 19.18 -2.68 -1.63
N GLN A 208 18.24 -2.32 -2.50
CA GLN A 208 17.77 -0.95 -2.68
C GLN A 208 16.31 -0.81 -2.26
N VAL A 209 16.07 -0.06 -1.19
CA VAL A 209 14.71 0.32 -0.79
C VAL A 209 14.20 1.40 -1.74
N MET A 210 13.07 1.13 -2.41
CA MET A 210 12.41 2.03 -3.36
C MET A 210 10.99 2.36 -2.85
N ALA A 211 10.91 3.23 -1.86
CA ALA A 211 9.64 3.68 -1.30
C ALA A 211 9.00 4.73 -2.21
N LEU A 212 7.90 4.35 -2.86
CA LEU A 212 7.15 5.19 -3.78
C LEU A 212 6.09 5.98 -3.01
N LYS A 213 6.14 7.29 -3.19
CA LYS A 213 5.19 8.21 -2.57
C LYS A 213 5.06 9.46 -3.43
N ASP A 214 3.89 10.03 -3.43
CA ASP A 214 3.64 11.31 -4.10
C ASP A 214 3.35 12.44 -3.11
N LEU A 215 3.42 13.66 -3.59
CA LEU A 215 3.05 14.85 -2.84
C LEU A 215 2.48 15.93 -3.73
N GLN A 216 1.54 16.68 -3.18
CA GLN A 216 1.00 17.91 -3.73
C GLN A 216 1.37 19.06 -2.78
N VAL A 217 1.91 20.13 -3.32
CA VAL A 217 2.38 21.27 -2.52
C VAL A 217 1.62 22.53 -2.90
N LYS A 218 1.08 23.19 -1.89
CA LYS A 218 0.42 24.50 -2.01
C LYS A 218 1.00 25.43 -0.94
N ASP A 219 1.41 26.63 -1.32
CA ASP A 219 1.98 27.64 -0.41
C ASP A 219 3.15 27.13 0.43
N GLY A 220 4.00 26.27 -0.15
CA GLY A 220 5.15 25.67 0.51
C GLY A 220 4.79 24.64 1.58
N ALA A 221 3.58 24.08 1.56
CA ALA A 221 3.15 23.01 2.44
C ALA A 221 2.51 21.87 1.65
N ILE A 222 2.65 20.65 2.14
CA ILE A 222 1.91 19.49 1.61
C ILE A 222 0.43 19.70 1.89
N VAL A 223 -0.39 19.47 0.86
CA VAL A 223 -1.85 19.52 0.96
C VAL A 223 -2.33 18.45 1.94
N ARG A 224 -3.25 18.80 2.83
CA ARG A 224 -3.76 17.89 3.88
C ARG A 224 -5.27 17.74 3.90
N SER A 225 -5.98 18.53 3.12
CA SER A 225 -7.44 18.46 3.03
C SER A 225 -7.88 18.64 1.58
N ASN A 226 -8.96 17.97 1.21
CA ASN A 226 -9.45 17.95 -0.16
C ASN A 226 -8.33 17.55 -1.16
N ILE A 227 -7.60 16.50 -0.82
CA ILE A 227 -6.57 15.93 -1.68
C ILE A 227 -7.29 15.37 -2.90
N ASP A 228 -6.87 15.81 -4.08
CA ASP A 228 -7.40 15.34 -5.37
C ASP A 228 -6.32 14.52 -6.06
N SER A 229 -6.50 13.21 -6.08
CA SER A 229 -5.54 12.26 -6.68
C SER A 229 -5.39 12.43 -8.20
N ASN A 230 -6.35 13.10 -8.88
CA ASN A 230 -6.22 13.52 -10.28
C ASN A 230 -5.48 14.86 -10.46
N ALA A 231 -5.28 15.64 -9.40
CA ALA A 231 -4.53 16.88 -9.49
C ALA A 231 -3.05 16.61 -9.83
N PRO A 232 -2.35 17.59 -10.41
CA PRO A 232 -0.91 17.47 -10.63
C PRO A 232 -0.18 17.14 -9.33
N THR A 233 0.61 16.07 -9.36
CA THR A 233 1.34 15.58 -8.19
C THR A 233 2.79 15.26 -8.58
N THR A 234 3.71 15.43 -7.63
CA THR A 234 5.11 15.05 -7.76
C THR A 234 5.31 13.63 -7.25
N ARG A 235 5.87 12.77 -8.08
CA ARG A 235 6.23 11.39 -7.74
C ARG A 235 7.63 11.36 -7.15
N THR A 236 7.81 10.64 -6.07
CA THR A 236 9.12 10.49 -5.43
C THR A 236 9.47 9.01 -5.19
N VAL A 237 10.76 8.75 -5.19
CA VAL A 237 11.37 7.53 -4.65
C VAL A 237 12.21 7.96 -3.46
N ASN A 238 11.89 7.46 -2.27
CA ASN A 238 12.55 7.84 -1.02
C ASN A 238 12.53 9.37 -0.74
N GLY A 239 11.48 10.07 -1.21
CA GLY A 239 11.40 11.53 -1.11
C GLY A 239 12.20 12.30 -2.17
N GLN A 240 12.92 11.62 -3.06
CA GLN A 240 13.69 12.21 -4.14
C GLN A 240 12.93 12.15 -5.46
N VAL A 241 13.14 13.13 -6.34
CA VAL A 241 12.58 13.17 -7.70
C VAL A 241 13.63 12.69 -8.69
N ASP A 242 13.32 11.61 -9.41
CA ASP A 242 14.20 10.98 -10.40
C ASP A 242 15.65 10.79 -9.89
N PRO A 243 15.86 10.09 -8.76
CA PRO A 243 17.21 9.84 -8.28
C PRO A 243 17.96 8.90 -9.22
N VAL A 244 19.28 9.02 -9.25
CA VAL A 244 20.18 8.21 -10.07
C VAL A 244 20.83 7.12 -9.23
N LEU A 245 20.53 5.87 -9.57
CA LEU A 245 21.19 4.68 -9.04
C LEU A 245 22.27 4.21 -10.03
N THR A 246 23.32 3.60 -9.51
CA THR A 246 24.39 3.04 -10.34
C THR A 246 24.40 1.51 -10.27
N ALA A 247 24.72 0.87 -11.37
CA ALA A 247 24.93 -0.56 -11.43
C ALA A 247 26.11 -0.89 -12.36
N GLN A 248 26.77 -2.02 -12.14
CA GLN A 248 27.68 -2.58 -13.12
C GLN A 248 26.90 -3.34 -14.20
N THR A 249 27.47 -3.44 -15.39
CA THR A 249 26.90 -4.27 -16.47
C THR A 249 26.71 -5.70 -15.98
N ASN A 250 25.51 -6.25 -16.16
CA ASN A 250 25.11 -7.60 -15.72
C ASN A 250 25.12 -7.83 -14.19
N GLN A 251 25.23 -6.78 -13.37
CA GLN A 251 25.10 -6.88 -11.92
C GLN A 251 23.63 -7.05 -11.53
N THR A 252 23.34 -8.11 -10.79
CA THR A 252 22.01 -8.27 -10.18
C THR A 252 21.84 -7.32 -9.02
N GLN A 253 20.68 -6.68 -8.94
CA GLN A 253 20.26 -5.86 -7.78
C GLN A 253 18.93 -6.35 -7.25
N LEU A 254 18.73 -6.29 -5.94
CA LEU A 254 17.45 -6.45 -5.27
C LEU A 254 16.81 -5.06 -5.12
N LEU A 255 15.64 -4.86 -5.75
CA LEU A 255 14.84 -3.66 -5.56
C LEU A 255 13.63 -4.02 -4.68
N ARG A 256 13.47 -3.31 -3.57
CA ARG A 256 12.32 -3.41 -2.67
C ARG A 256 11.32 -2.32 -3.00
N LEU A 257 10.40 -2.63 -3.89
CA LEU A 257 9.40 -1.71 -4.40
C LEU A 257 8.20 -1.66 -3.45
N ALA A 258 7.97 -0.52 -2.80
CA ALA A 258 6.86 -0.35 -1.87
C ALA A 258 6.05 0.90 -2.20
N ASN A 259 4.76 0.77 -2.44
CA ASN A 259 3.86 1.91 -2.53
C ASN A 259 3.37 2.28 -1.13
N ILE A 260 4.02 3.27 -0.52
CA ILE A 260 3.72 3.80 0.81
C ILE A 260 2.96 5.14 0.76
N GLY A 261 2.39 5.46 -0.40
CA GLY A 261 1.54 6.63 -0.63
C GLY A 261 0.11 6.41 -0.15
N ALA A 262 -0.72 7.47 -0.24
CA ALA A 262 -2.10 7.43 0.23
C ALA A 262 -3.07 6.83 -0.82
N ASP A 263 -3.01 7.29 -2.07
CA ASP A 263 -4.09 7.04 -3.01
C ASP A 263 -3.62 6.55 -4.38
N ILE A 264 -2.40 6.89 -4.79
CA ILE A 264 -1.94 6.75 -6.15
C ILE A 264 -1.47 5.33 -6.48
N TRP A 265 -1.89 4.85 -7.64
CA TRP A 265 -1.43 3.59 -8.21
C TRP A 265 -0.22 3.81 -9.12
N TYR A 266 0.70 2.87 -9.10
CA TYR A 266 1.84 2.83 -10.01
C TYR A 266 1.72 1.62 -10.93
N ARG A 267 1.94 1.82 -12.23
CA ARG A 267 2.16 0.76 -13.21
C ARG A 267 3.60 0.84 -13.65
N LEU A 268 4.45 0.10 -12.95
CA LEU A 268 5.90 0.18 -13.12
C LEU A 268 6.38 -0.55 -14.36
N ARG A 269 7.35 0.04 -15.04
CA ARG A 269 8.15 -0.58 -16.09
C ARG A 269 9.61 -0.16 -15.91
N LEU A 270 10.53 -1.11 -16.10
CA LEU A 270 11.97 -0.87 -16.05
C LEU A 270 12.56 -0.97 -17.45
N GLY A 271 13.16 0.11 -17.95
CA GLY A 271 13.83 0.12 -19.26
C GLY A 271 14.97 -0.89 -19.30
N GLY A 272 15.04 -1.68 -20.36
CA GLY A 272 16.16 -2.60 -20.62
C GLY A 272 16.26 -3.83 -19.70
N ALA A 273 15.34 -4.03 -18.76
CA ALA A 273 15.32 -5.17 -17.85
C ALA A 273 13.89 -5.63 -17.56
N GLN A 274 13.75 -6.86 -17.05
CA GLN A 274 12.50 -7.41 -16.52
C GLN A 274 12.58 -7.50 -15.00
N PHE A 275 11.43 -7.48 -14.35
CA PHE A 275 11.31 -7.77 -12.94
C PHE A 275 11.25 -9.28 -12.72
N HIS A 276 12.18 -9.84 -11.95
CA HIS A 276 12.10 -11.22 -11.44
C HIS A 276 11.56 -11.14 -10.01
N VAL A 277 10.28 -11.41 -9.84
CA VAL A 277 9.60 -11.26 -8.55
C VAL A 277 9.95 -12.42 -7.64
N ILE A 278 10.51 -12.11 -6.49
CA ILE A 278 10.96 -13.07 -5.46
C ILE A 278 10.13 -13.01 -4.18
N ALA A 279 9.45 -11.90 -3.91
CA ALA A 279 8.44 -11.80 -2.86
C ALA A 279 7.33 -10.82 -3.27
N GLU A 280 6.13 -11.05 -2.75
CA GLU A 280 4.95 -10.23 -2.95
C GLU A 280 4.30 -9.99 -1.58
N ASP A 281 4.07 -8.70 -1.21
CA ASP A 281 3.59 -8.28 0.11
C ASP A 281 4.36 -8.94 1.26
N ALA A 282 5.71 -8.92 1.17
CA ALA A 282 6.66 -9.55 2.07
C ALA A 282 6.65 -11.10 2.10
N ASN A 283 5.79 -11.76 1.32
CA ASN A 283 5.74 -13.21 1.26
C ASN A 283 6.60 -13.73 0.11
N PRO A 284 7.67 -14.53 0.38
CA PRO A 284 8.49 -15.13 -0.66
C PRO A 284 7.69 -16.02 -1.59
N VAL A 285 7.99 -15.97 -2.90
CA VAL A 285 7.23 -16.72 -3.88
C VAL A 285 7.72 -18.17 -4.00
N ALA A 286 6.80 -19.12 -4.13
CA ALA A 286 7.11 -20.52 -4.41
C ALA A 286 7.72 -20.72 -5.79
N GLU A 287 7.32 -19.88 -6.73
CA GLU A 287 7.80 -19.86 -8.11
C GLU A 287 8.17 -18.42 -8.50
N VAL A 288 9.45 -18.19 -8.79
CA VAL A 288 9.91 -16.88 -9.29
C VAL A 288 9.33 -16.65 -10.68
N TRP A 289 8.71 -15.52 -10.88
CA TRP A 289 8.09 -15.15 -12.13
C TRP A 289 8.62 -13.84 -12.68
N THR A 290 8.59 -13.70 -14.00
CA THR A 290 9.07 -12.50 -14.67
C THR A 290 7.91 -11.63 -15.15
N ALA A 291 8.12 -10.32 -15.09
CA ALA A 291 7.17 -9.34 -15.58
C ALA A 291 7.89 -8.16 -16.26
N ASP A 292 7.31 -7.68 -17.36
CA ASP A 292 7.71 -6.42 -17.98
C ASP A 292 7.12 -5.22 -17.24
N GLU A 293 5.99 -5.43 -16.56
CA GLU A 293 5.25 -4.40 -15.83
C GLU A 293 4.68 -4.96 -14.52
N LEU A 294 4.68 -4.12 -13.48
CA LEU A 294 4.07 -4.42 -12.19
C LEU A 294 3.06 -3.33 -11.83
N VAL A 295 1.88 -3.72 -11.37
CA VAL A 295 0.89 -2.78 -10.84
C VAL A 295 0.96 -2.79 -9.32
N LEU A 296 1.24 -1.60 -8.75
CA LEU A 296 1.33 -1.39 -7.31
C LEU A 296 0.22 -0.42 -6.87
N PRO A 297 -0.94 -0.91 -6.44
CA PRO A 297 -1.90 -0.07 -5.70
C PRO A 297 -1.29 0.41 -4.39
N PRO A 298 -1.89 1.41 -3.72
CA PRO A 298 -1.50 1.78 -2.36
C PRO A 298 -1.41 0.57 -1.44
N GLY A 299 -0.34 0.49 -0.67
CA GLY A 299 -0.04 -0.61 0.25
C GLY A 299 0.69 -1.81 -0.36
N LYS A 300 0.69 -1.99 -1.68
CA LYS A 300 1.34 -3.13 -2.36
C LYS A 300 2.85 -3.04 -2.35
N ARG A 301 3.53 -4.20 -2.18
CA ARG A 301 4.99 -4.32 -2.24
C ARG A 301 5.40 -5.48 -3.12
N TYR A 302 6.57 -5.32 -3.78
CA TYR A 302 7.27 -6.39 -4.47
C TYR A 302 8.76 -6.32 -4.16
N ASP A 303 9.36 -7.45 -3.81
CA ASP A 303 10.80 -7.61 -3.80
C ASP A 303 11.21 -8.29 -5.12
N VAL A 304 12.06 -7.62 -5.90
CA VAL A 304 12.40 -8.07 -7.26
C VAL A 304 13.90 -8.07 -7.50
N LEU A 305 14.37 -9.06 -8.23
CA LEU A 305 15.72 -9.04 -8.77
C LEU A 305 15.68 -8.45 -10.19
N VAL A 306 16.65 -7.58 -10.48
CA VAL A 306 16.80 -6.93 -11.79
C VAL A 306 18.26 -6.97 -12.25
N ARG A 307 18.49 -6.89 -13.58
CA ARG A 307 19.82 -6.90 -14.18
C ARG A 307 19.78 -6.30 -15.57
N TRP A 308 20.81 -5.53 -15.93
CA TRP A 308 20.96 -4.96 -17.27
C TRP A 308 22.17 -5.60 -17.97
N PRO A 309 21.96 -6.26 -19.11
CA PRO A 309 23.05 -6.97 -19.81
C PRO A 309 23.96 -6.03 -20.59
N THR A 310 23.58 -4.77 -20.79
CA THR A 310 24.34 -3.78 -21.56
C THR A 310 24.49 -2.48 -20.77
N PRO A 311 25.64 -1.76 -20.98
CA PRO A 311 25.77 -0.41 -20.43
C PRO A 311 24.73 0.54 -21.02
N GLY A 312 24.32 1.54 -20.24
CA GLY A 312 23.35 2.54 -20.68
C GLY A 312 22.66 3.24 -19.51
N SER A 313 21.81 4.20 -19.84
CA SER A 313 20.92 4.89 -18.91
C SER A 313 19.50 4.34 -19.07
N TYR A 314 18.93 3.84 -17.99
CA TYR A 314 17.65 3.13 -18.00
C TYR A 314 16.70 3.76 -16.99
N ALA A 315 15.45 4.00 -17.40
CA ALA A 315 14.44 4.59 -16.53
C ALA A 315 13.60 3.51 -15.83
N LEU A 316 13.35 3.70 -14.54
CA LEU A 316 12.17 3.16 -13.88
C LEU A 316 11.04 4.16 -14.07
N GLU A 317 9.95 3.75 -14.68
CA GLU A 317 8.81 4.60 -14.98
C GLU A 317 7.52 4.05 -14.36
N THR A 318 6.60 4.94 -14.01
CA THR A 318 5.19 4.56 -13.94
C THR A 318 4.52 4.91 -15.25
N LEU A 319 3.86 3.95 -15.88
CA LEU A 319 3.10 4.14 -17.12
C LEU A 319 1.75 4.80 -16.80
N THR A 320 1.08 5.30 -17.85
CA THR A 320 -0.31 5.75 -17.71
C THR A 320 -1.17 4.62 -17.16
N TYR A 321 -1.96 4.92 -16.15
CA TYR A 321 -2.86 3.98 -15.50
C TYR A 321 -4.20 4.64 -15.18
N SER A 322 -5.31 3.90 -15.36
CA SER A 322 -6.65 4.33 -14.97
C SER A 322 -7.26 3.32 -14.02
N THR A 323 -7.82 3.79 -12.92
CA THR A 323 -8.53 2.95 -11.94
C THR A 323 -9.96 2.62 -12.39
N GLY A 324 -10.44 3.24 -13.46
CA GLY A 324 -11.76 2.95 -14.05
C GLY A 324 -12.51 4.20 -14.50
N PRO A 325 -13.73 4.01 -15.04
CA PRO A 325 -14.52 5.13 -15.60
C PRO A 325 -14.94 6.19 -14.59
N ASP A 326 -15.08 5.84 -13.32
CA ASP A 326 -15.43 6.79 -12.24
C ASP A 326 -14.23 7.03 -11.31
N GLY A 327 -13.07 6.43 -11.61
CA GLY A 327 -11.83 6.58 -10.85
C GLY A 327 -10.84 7.52 -11.52
N ASP A 328 -9.60 7.41 -11.08
CA ASP A 328 -8.51 8.31 -11.41
C ASP A 328 -7.73 7.91 -12.65
N ASN A 329 -7.07 8.90 -13.25
CA ASN A 329 -6.19 8.73 -14.39
C ASN A 329 -4.81 9.28 -14.08
N TYR A 330 -3.83 8.39 -13.94
CA TYR A 330 -2.46 8.76 -13.61
C TYR A 330 -1.59 8.80 -14.87
N PRO A 331 -0.92 9.93 -15.14
CA PRO A 331 -0.05 10.05 -16.31
C PRO A 331 1.26 9.29 -16.11
N GLN A 332 1.90 8.94 -17.22
CA GLN A 332 3.27 8.41 -17.22
C GLN A 332 4.24 9.40 -16.57
N ARG A 333 5.17 8.89 -15.73
CA ARG A 333 6.25 9.67 -15.11
C ARG A 333 7.49 8.79 -14.96
N ARG A 334 8.67 9.41 -15.07
CA ARG A 334 9.93 8.81 -14.63
C ARG A 334 9.98 8.86 -13.11
N LEU A 335 10.45 7.79 -12.50
CA LEU A 335 10.57 7.65 -11.04
C LEU A 335 12.02 7.60 -10.59
N ALA A 336 12.90 6.94 -11.35
CA ALA A 336 14.33 6.85 -11.08
C ALA A 336 15.09 6.54 -12.37
N THR A 337 16.38 6.86 -12.38
CA THR A 337 17.31 6.55 -13.47
C THR A 337 18.38 5.59 -12.98
N PHE A 338 18.68 4.55 -13.77
CA PHE A 338 19.76 3.60 -13.51
C PHE A 338 20.89 3.82 -14.53
N GLU A 339 22.04 4.25 -14.05
CA GLU A 339 23.27 4.38 -14.85
C GLU A 339 24.08 3.08 -14.75
N VAL A 340 24.04 2.32 -15.82
CA VAL A 340 24.74 1.01 -15.92
C VAL A 340 26.05 1.21 -16.65
N THR A 341 27.17 1.00 -15.92
CA THR A 341 28.52 1.26 -16.45
C THR A 341 29.52 0.22 -15.96
N GLY A 342 30.77 0.33 -16.44
CA GLY A 342 31.88 -0.49 -15.96
C GLY A 342 31.95 -1.90 -16.55
N ASP A 343 32.81 -2.72 -15.95
CA ASP A 343 33.07 -4.07 -16.39
C ASP A 343 31.85 -4.97 -16.20
N THR A 344 31.70 -5.94 -17.10
CA THR A 344 30.60 -6.89 -17.03
C THR A 344 30.82 -7.91 -15.91
N VAL A 345 29.90 -7.97 -14.97
CA VAL A 345 29.86 -9.00 -13.92
C VAL A 345 29.50 -10.35 -14.56
N PRO A 346 30.13 -11.47 -14.15
CA PRO A 346 29.79 -12.79 -14.64
C PRO A 346 28.31 -13.10 -14.49
N ASP A 347 27.74 -13.81 -15.46
CA ASP A 347 26.34 -14.20 -15.43
C ASP A 347 26.07 -15.23 -14.33
N VAL A 348 24.99 -15.02 -13.59
CA VAL A 348 24.49 -15.93 -12.55
C VAL A 348 23.07 -16.32 -12.91
N ALA A 349 22.77 -17.61 -12.83
CA ALA A 349 21.43 -18.11 -13.12
C ALA A 349 20.39 -17.47 -12.16
N TRP A 350 19.23 -17.11 -12.71
CA TRP A 350 18.12 -16.64 -11.91
C TRP A 350 17.59 -17.73 -11.00
N PRO A 351 17.20 -17.42 -9.73
CA PRO A 351 16.50 -18.37 -8.90
C PRO A 351 15.15 -18.72 -9.55
N THR A 352 14.72 -19.96 -9.41
CA THR A 352 13.40 -20.40 -9.90
C THR A 352 12.38 -20.52 -8.79
N SER A 353 12.83 -20.58 -7.52
CA SER A 353 12.00 -20.71 -6.32
C SER A 353 12.80 -20.19 -5.11
N LEU A 354 12.11 -19.67 -4.10
CA LEU A 354 12.72 -19.31 -2.82
C LEU A 354 12.41 -20.32 -1.70
N GLY A 355 12.03 -21.52 -2.04
CA GLY A 355 11.70 -22.59 -1.14
C GLY A 355 10.20 -22.91 -1.12
N PRO A 356 9.79 -23.92 -0.37
CA PRO A 356 8.39 -24.29 -0.31
C PRO A 356 7.60 -23.20 0.41
N VAL A 357 6.68 -22.58 -0.28
CA VAL A 357 5.56 -21.88 0.35
C VAL A 357 4.56 -22.96 0.72
N SER A 358 4.17 -23.05 1.98
CA SER A 358 3.08 -23.94 2.37
C SER A 358 1.79 -23.35 1.84
N PRO A 359 1.16 -23.94 0.81
CA PRO A 359 -0.16 -23.46 0.39
C PRO A 359 -1.13 -23.61 1.56
N LEU A 360 -2.07 -22.69 1.67
CA LEU A 360 -3.17 -22.86 2.63
C LEU A 360 -3.84 -24.21 2.36
N ASP A 361 -4.19 -24.94 3.42
CA ASP A 361 -4.90 -26.21 3.30
C ASP A 361 -6.15 -26.02 2.43
N THR A 362 -6.07 -26.57 1.21
CA THR A 362 -7.07 -26.34 0.18
C THR A 362 -8.31 -27.23 0.35
N ASP A 363 -8.24 -28.24 1.20
CA ASP A 363 -9.26 -29.28 1.28
C ASP A 363 -10.39 -28.95 2.26
N HIS A 364 -10.19 -27.95 3.14
CA HIS A 364 -11.18 -27.59 4.13
C HIS A 364 -11.39 -26.06 4.21
N VAL A 365 -12.62 -25.62 3.95
CA VAL A 365 -13.08 -24.25 4.18
C VAL A 365 -14.19 -24.27 5.23
N ASP A 366 -13.90 -23.69 6.40
CA ASP A 366 -14.85 -23.65 7.51
C ASP A 366 -16.03 -22.71 7.24
N ARG A 367 -15.78 -21.63 6.47
CA ARG A 367 -16.79 -20.62 6.17
C ARG A 367 -16.51 -19.87 4.88
N THR A 368 -17.57 -19.56 4.15
CA THR A 368 -17.51 -18.60 3.02
C THR A 368 -18.23 -17.32 3.41
N ARG A 369 -17.67 -16.16 3.03
CA ARG A 369 -18.26 -14.84 3.21
C ARG A 369 -18.42 -14.11 1.89
N ASN A 370 -19.45 -13.27 1.82
CA ASN A 370 -19.62 -12.30 0.75
C ASN A 370 -19.36 -10.90 1.31
N VAL A 371 -18.47 -10.17 0.65
CA VAL A 371 -18.10 -8.79 0.97
C VAL A 371 -18.37 -7.94 -0.26
N VAL A 372 -19.11 -6.85 -0.10
CA VAL A 372 -19.46 -5.97 -1.22
C VAL A 372 -18.88 -4.59 -0.97
N PHE A 373 -17.97 -4.17 -1.84
CA PHE A 373 -17.46 -2.82 -1.92
C PHE A 373 -18.34 -2.01 -2.85
N SER A 374 -18.75 -0.81 -2.42
CA SER A 374 -19.59 0.09 -3.20
C SER A 374 -19.33 1.54 -2.82
N GLU A 375 -19.61 2.44 -3.74
CA GLU A 375 -19.40 3.87 -3.59
C GLU A 375 -20.57 4.69 -4.09
N ASN A 376 -20.65 5.92 -3.63
CA ASN A 376 -21.51 6.95 -4.20
C ASN A 376 -20.64 8.17 -4.55
N PRO A 377 -20.17 8.28 -5.80
CA PRO A 377 -19.24 9.34 -6.20
C PRO A 377 -19.83 10.75 -6.10
N LYS A 378 -21.17 10.89 -6.10
CA LYS A 378 -21.81 12.20 -5.93
C LYS A 378 -21.70 12.76 -4.52
N THR A 379 -21.56 11.90 -3.52
CA THR A 379 -21.50 12.27 -2.12
C THR A 379 -20.15 11.98 -1.48
N ASN A 380 -19.20 11.44 -2.25
CA ASN A 380 -17.90 10.98 -1.79
C ASN A 380 -18.02 10.05 -0.58
N ARG A 381 -18.93 9.06 -0.66
CA ARG A 381 -19.19 8.09 0.40
C ARG A 381 -18.95 6.68 -0.07
N PHE A 382 -18.29 5.91 0.78
CA PHE A 382 -17.83 4.56 0.48
C PHE A 382 -18.40 3.57 1.48
N TYR A 383 -18.67 2.35 1.03
CA TYR A 383 -19.44 1.39 1.81
C TYR A 383 -18.85 -0.02 1.71
N ILE A 384 -18.90 -0.75 2.82
CA ILE A 384 -18.76 -2.22 2.85
C ILE A 384 -20.10 -2.82 3.25
N ASN A 385 -20.64 -3.74 2.44
CA ASN A 385 -21.97 -4.35 2.63
C ASN A 385 -23.10 -3.33 2.82
N GLY A 386 -23.01 -2.19 2.08
CA GLY A 386 -24.00 -1.12 2.12
C GLY A 386 -23.94 -0.23 3.37
N LYS A 387 -22.91 -0.35 4.21
CA LYS A 387 -22.69 0.46 5.40
C LYS A 387 -21.37 1.20 5.32
N GLN A 388 -21.37 2.46 5.75
CA GLN A 388 -20.14 3.17 6.06
C GLN A 388 -19.53 2.63 7.36
N PHE A 389 -18.26 2.84 7.57
CA PHE A 389 -17.59 2.49 8.81
C PHE A 389 -18.30 3.07 10.03
N ASP A 390 -18.52 2.21 11.02
CA ASP A 390 -19.05 2.55 12.33
C ASP A 390 -18.09 1.96 13.38
N PRO A 391 -17.38 2.80 14.16
CA PRO A 391 -16.40 2.33 15.14
C PRO A 391 -17.02 1.53 16.29
N THR A 392 -18.36 1.43 16.35
CA THR A 392 -19.08 0.63 17.36
C THR A 392 -19.62 -0.69 16.81
N HIS A 393 -19.51 -0.91 15.49
CA HIS A 393 -20.09 -2.07 14.80
C HIS A 393 -19.02 -3.06 14.33
N VAL A 394 -19.09 -4.30 14.81
CA VAL A 394 -18.27 -5.41 14.30
C VAL A 394 -18.96 -6.02 13.07
N THR A 395 -18.29 -5.92 11.92
CA THR A 395 -18.82 -6.45 10.64
C THR A 395 -18.82 -7.96 10.63
N PHE A 396 -17.72 -8.58 11.08
CA PHE A 396 -17.57 -10.03 11.14
C PHE A 396 -16.94 -10.50 12.44
N VAL A 397 -17.29 -11.72 12.85
CA VAL A 397 -16.56 -12.46 13.88
C VAL A 397 -15.97 -13.69 13.21
N ALA A 398 -14.66 -13.86 13.32
CA ALA A 398 -13.94 -15.06 12.88
C ALA A 398 -13.53 -15.92 14.07
N LYS A 399 -13.38 -17.22 13.83
CA LYS A 399 -12.86 -18.14 14.85
C LYS A 399 -11.39 -18.43 14.59
N LEU A 400 -10.57 -18.25 15.62
CA LEU A 400 -9.16 -18.62 15.54
C LEU A 400 -9.00 -20.11 15.19
N GLY A 401 -8.08 -20.42 14.29
CA GLY A 401 -7.80 -21.77 13.80
C GLY A 401 -8.77 -22.24 12.72
N THR A 402 -9.51 -21.33 12.07
CA THR A 402 -10.37 -21.67 10.92
C THR A 402 -9.85 -21.06 9.64
N THR A 403 -10.15 -21.76 8.53
CA THR A 403 -9.92 -21.28 7.16
C THR A 403 -11.23 -20.72 6.60
N GLU A 404 -11.18 -19.46 6.15
CA GLU A 404 -12.33 -18.83 5.51
C GLU A 404 -12.02 -18.48 4.05
N GLU A 405 -13.04 -18.55 3.21
CA GLU A 405 -13.01 -18.10 1.83
C GLU A 405 -13.92 -16.88 1.69
N TRP A 406 -13.38 -15.79 1.18
CA TRP A 406 -14.14 -14.56 0.98
C TRP A 406 -14.31 -14.27 -0.51
N VAL A 407 -15.54 -14.03 -0.92
CA VAL A 407 -15.89 -13.50 -2.25
C VAL A 407 -16.09 -12.00 -2.10
N ILE A 408 -15.13 -11.23 -2.58
CA ILE A 408 -15.10 -9.77 -2.45
C ILE A 408 -15.53 -9.18 -3.78
N LYS A 409 -16.72 -8.59 -3.81
CA LYS A 409 -17.35 -8.02 -5.01
C LYS A 409 -17.21 -6.50 -4.98
N ASN A 410 -16.68 -5.95 -6.05
CA ASN A 410 -16.67 -4.52 -6.30
C ASN A 410 -17.86 -4.17 -7.23
N THR A 411 -18.80 -3.35 -6.76
CA THR A 411 -19.94 -2.86 -7.57
C THR A 411 -19.70 -1.47 -8.14
N ALA A 412 -18.61 -0.81 -7.72
CA ALA A 412 -18.17 0.48 -8.23
C ALA A 412 -17.60 0.37 -9.65
N ARG A 413 -17.42 1.52 -10.31
CA ARG A 413 -16.78 1.61 -11.62
C ARG A 413 -15.31 2.03 -11.52
N GLU A 414 -14.81 2.07 -10.30
CA GLU A 414 -13.42 2.27 -9.92
C GLU A 414 -12.82 1.01 -9.31
N ALA A 415 -11.52 0.79 -9.50
CA ALA A 415 -10.78 -0.29 -8.86
C ALA A 415 -10.46 0.09 -7.40
N HIS A 416 -10.63 -0.86 -6.48
CA HIS A 416 -10.30 -0.67 -5.07
C HIS A 416 -9.26 -1.70 -4.63
N PRO A 417 -8.13 -1.33 -3.98
CA PRO A 417 -7.25 -2.29 -3.35
C PRO A 417 -7.88 -2.78 -2.04
N PHE A 418 -8.17 -4.06 -1.95
CA PHE A 418 -8.60 -4.69 -0.71
C PHE A 418 -7.39 -5.01 0.14
N HIS A 419 -7.46 -4.68 1.43
CA HIS A 419 -6.49 -5.03 2.46
C HIS A 419 -7.18 -5.57 3.71
N ILE A 420 -6.51 -6.49 4.42
CA ILE A 420 -6.95 -7.00 5.72
C ILE A 420 -5.76 -7.11 6.67
N HIS A 421 -5.98 -6.66 7.91
CA HIS A 421 -4.95 -6.67 8.95
C HIS A 421 -4.73 -8.05 9.56
N VAL A 422 -3.50 -8.30 9.91
CA VAL A 422 -2.85 -9.39 10.59
C VAL A 422 -3.01 -10.79 9.98
N ASN A 423 -3.69 -10.91 8.83
CA ASN A 423 -3.83 -12.21 8.17
C ASN A 423 -3.64 -12.04 6.67
N ASP A 424 -2.63 -12.68 6.15
CA ASP A 424 -2.44 -12.77 4.71
C ASP A 424 -3.45 -13.74 4.09
N PHE A 425 -3.59 -13.69 2.80
CA PHE A 425 -4.51 -14.51 2.02
C PHE A 425 -3.91 -14.98 0.70
N GLU A 426 -4.37 -16.12 0.21
CA GLU A 426 -4.16 -16.53 -1.18
C GLU A 426 -5.31 -16.03 -2.06
N VAL A 427 -4.96 -15.51 -3.24
CA VAL A 427 -5.94 -15.18 -4.28
C VAL A 427 -6.29 -16.46 -5.04
N MET A 428 -7.56 -16.87 -4.97
CA MET A 428 -8.06 -18.10 -5.57
C MET A 428 -8.64 -17.90 -6.97
N ALA A 429 -9.29 -16.75 -7.21
CA ALA A 429 -9.89 -16.43 -8.50
C ALA A 429 -10.10 -14.93 -8.66
N VAL A 430 -10.07 -14.46 -9.91
CA VAL A 430 -10.42 -13.09 -10.31
C VAL A 430 -11.48 -13.16 -11.40
N ASN A 431 -12.63 -12.49 -11.19
CA ASN A 431 -13.79 -12.51 -12.10
C ASN A 431 -14.22 -13.93 -12.50
N GLY A 432 -14.26 -14.84 -11.52
CA GLY A 432 -14.62 -16.24 -11.69
C GLY A 432 -13.57 -17.12 -12.39
N LYS A 433 -12.44 -16.54 -12.83
CA LYS A 433 -11.33 -17.30 -13.43
C LYS A 433 -10.33 -17.70 -12.35
N PRO A 434 -9.93 -18.99 -12.26
CA PRO A 434 -8.90 -19.42 -11.32
C PRO A 434 -7.63 -18.56 -11.46
N TYR A 435 -7.07 -18.20 -10.33
CA TYR A 435 -5.80 -17.48 -10.24
C TYR A 435 -4.74 -18.43 -9.67
N HIS A 436 -3.56 -18.41 -10.25
CA HIS A 436 -2.43 -19.17 -9.74
C HIS A 436 -1.65 -18.30 -8.73
N ALA A 437 -2.01 -18.44 -7.45
CA ALA A 437 -1.26 -17.78 -6.38
C ALA A 437 0.15 -18.35 -6.27
N ARG A 438 1.15 -17.49 -6.21
CA ARG A 438 2.55 -17.85 -6.02
C ARG A 438 3.02 -17.60 -4.60
N SER A 439 2.26 -16.83 -3.84
CA SER A 439 2.48 -16.45 -2.45
C SER A 439 1.15 -16.10 -1.79
N GLU A 440 1.13 -16.01 -0.47
CA GLU A 440 0.13 -15.22 0.24
C GLU A 440 0.36 -13.73 -0.04
N GLN A 441 -0.67 -12.89 0.16
CA GLN A 441 -0.67 -11.44 -0.07
C GLN A 441 -1.51 -10.77 1.01
N ASP A 442 -1.33 -9.47 1.22
CA ASP A 442 -2.21 -8.67 2.10
C ASP A 442 -2.96 -7.56 1.35
N VAL A 443 -2.57 -7.28 0.09
CA VAL A 443 -3.26 -6.32 -0.79
C VAL A 443 -3.58 -6.94 -2.14
N VAL A 444 -4.87 -6.89 -2.55
CA VAL A 444 -5.29 -7.32 -3.88
C VAL A 444 -6.20 -6.30 -4.56
N PRO A 445 -5.92 -5.94 -5.84
CA PRO A 445 -6.81 -5.08 -6.62
C PRO A 445 -8.18 -5.74 -6.85
N LEU A 446 -9.27 -5.05 -6.51
CA LEU A 446 -10.62 -5.41 -6.91
C LEU A 446 -10.96 -4.70 -8.23
N PRO A 447 -11.14 -5.42 -9.34
CA PRO A 447 -11.44 -4.78 -10.63
C PRO A 447 -12.77 -4.00 -10.59
N PRO A 448 -12.92 -2.93 -11.37
CA PRO A 448 -14.20 -2.24 -11.53
C PRO A 448 -15.32 -3.23 -11.91
N ARG A 449 -16.42 -3.24 -11.18
CA ARG A 449 -17.57 -4.17 -11.38
C ARG A 449 -17.17 -5.64 -11.40
N GLY A 450 -16.07 -5.98 -10.76
CA GLY A 450 -15.52 -7.33 -10.70
C GLY A 450 -15.60 -7.95 -9.33
N GLU A 451 -14.98 -9.11 -9.21
CA GLU A 451 -14.86 -9.82 -7.93
C GLU A 451 -13.51 -10.52 -7.81
N VAL A 452 -13.04 -10.65 -6.58
CA VAL A 452 -11.88 -11.46 -6.22
C VAL A 452 -12.31 -12.46 -5.15
N ARG A 453 -11.88 -13.70 -5.30
CA ARG A 453 -12.03 -14.73 -4.28
C ARG A 453 -10.69 -14.95 -3.62
N ILE A 454 -10.67 -14.80 -2.30
CA ILE A 454 -9.48 -15.03 -1.48
C ILE A 454 -9.73 -16.13 -0.46
N ARG A 455 -8.67 -16.75 0.01
CA ARG A 455 -8.69 -17.73 1.10
C ARG A 455 -7.66 -17.33 2.14
N MET A 456 -8.02 -17.39 3.42
CA MET A 456 -7.13 -17.05 4.53
C MET A 456 -7.33 -18.00 5.72
N HIS A 457 -6.28 -18.19 6.50
CA HIS A 457 -6.33 -18.96 7.74
C HIS A 457 -6.12 -18.03 8.93
N PHE A 458 -7.08 -17.99 9.86
CA PHE A 458 -6.98 -17.18 11.09
C PHE A 458 -6.12 -17.91 12.12
N LYS A 459 -4.81 -17.67 12.10
CA LYS A 459 -3.83 -18.29 12.98
C LYS A 459 -3.26 -17.28 14.00
N HIS A 460 -2.75 -17.74 15.13
CA HIS A 460 -1.97 -17.05 16.17
C HIS A 460 -2.71 -15.99 17.00
N PHE A 461 -3.31 -14.96 16.45
CA PHE A 461 -3.75 -13.79 17.21
C PHE A 461 -5.28 -13.69 17.31
N VAL A 462 -5.74 -13.24 18.50
CA VAL A 462 -7.14 -12.87 18.74
C VAL A 462 -7.22 -11.36 18.98
N GLY A 463 -8.37 -10.78 18.66
CA GLY A 463 -8.67 -9.37 18.88
C GLY A 463 -9.43 -8.78 17.72
N ALA A 464 -9.88 -7.54 17.92
CA ALA A 464 -10.49 -6.77 16.85
C ALA A 464 -9.44 -6.12 15.99
N THR A 465 -9.63 -6.23 14.69
CA THR A 465 -8.83 -5.58 13.66
C THR A 465 -9.73 -5.16 12.50
N VAL A 466 -9.17 -4.68 11.39
CA VAL A 466 -9.94 -4.10 10.29
C VAL A 466 -9.60 -4.75 8.95
N PHE A 467 -10.50 -4.57 7.99
CA PHE A 467 -10.28 -4.78 6.57
C PHE A 467 -10.92 -3.60 5.82
N HIS A 468 -10.30 -3.15 4.73
CA HIS A 468 -10.69 -1.91 4.09
C HIS A 468 -10.20 -1.78 2.65
N CYS A 469 -10.63 -0.74 1.96
CA CYS A 469 -10.00 -0.25 0.76
C CYS A 469 -8.72 0.50 1.14
N HIS A 470 -7.61 0.25 0.44
CA HIS A 470 -6.35 0.91 0.76
C HIS A 470 -6.10 2.19 -0.06
N ILE A 471 -7.09 2.74 -0.74
CA ILE A 471 -7.16 4.16 -1.08
C ILE A 471 -7.62 4.86 0.20
N LEU A 472 -6.71 5.64 0.83
CA LEU A 472 -6.93 6.12 2.19
C LEU A 472 -8.06 7.15 2.28
N ALA A 473 -8.30 7.91 1.21
CA ALA A 473 -9.49 8.74 1.06
C ALA A 473 -10.78 7.91 1.19
N HIS A 474 -10.82 6.73 0.57
CA HIS A 474 -11.99 5.84 0.63
C HIS A 474 -12.17 5.20 2.00
N GLU A 475 -11.07 4.81 2.64
CA GLU A 475 -11.04 4.31 4.01
C GLU A 475 -11.61 5.33 4.99
N ASP A 476 -11.08 6.57 4.98
CA ASP A 476 -11.54 7.66 5.86
C ASP A 476 -12.98 8.07 5.58
N ASN A 477 -13.47 7.89 4.35
CA ASN A 477 -14.85 8.16 3.95
C ASN A 477 -15.78 6.94 4.05
N GLY A 478 -15.35 5.87 4.77
CA GLY A 478 -16.22 4.81 5.25
C GLY A 478 -16.03 3.42 4.65
N MET A 479 -15.06 3.19 3.72
CA MET A 479 -14.82 1.87 3.13
C MET A 479 -13.93 0.98 4.03
N MET A 480 -14.37 0.78 5.26
CA MET A 480 -13.70 -0.04 6.28
C MET A 480 -14.70 -0.87 7.07
N GLY A 481 -14.28 -2.04 7.54
CA GLY A 481 -15.05 -2.93 8.40
C GLY A 481 -14.22 -3.51 9.54
N ILE A 482 -14.83 -3.81 10.68
CA ILE A 482 -14.17 -4.43 11.84
C ILE A 482 -14.40 -5.93 11.80
N ILE A 483 -13.34 -6.70 12.02
CA ILE A 483 -13.39 -8.13 12.26
C ILE A 483 -12.87 -8.45 13.67
N ASP A 484 -13.63 -9.23 14.44
CA ASP A 484 -13.22 -9.72 15.77
C ASP A 484 -12.80 -11.18 15.67
N ILE A 485 -11.50 -11.45 15.79
CA ILE A 485 -10.95 -12.82 15.75
C ILE A 485 -10.97 -13.35 17.18
N THR A 486 -11.71 -14.45 17.43
CA THR A 486 -11.90 -14.99 18.77
C THR A 486 -11.73 -16.51 18.81
N ARG A 487 -11.33 -17.05 19.96
CA ARG A 487 -11.23 -18.51 20.14
C ARG A 487 -12.59 -19.20 20.05
N SER A 488 -13.66 -18.52 20.42
CA SER A 488 -15.03 -19.08 20.48
C SER A 488 -15.82 -18.91 19.18
N GLY A 489 -15.39 -18.06 18.25
CA GLY A 489 -16.16 -17.64 17.09
C GLY A 489 -17.39 -16.76 17.46
N ARG A 490 -17.39 -16.15 18.64
CA ARG A 490 -18.44 -15.25 19.14
C ARG A 490 -17.84 -13.92 19.53
N LEU A 491 -18.55 -12.83 19.30
CA LEU A 491 -18.13 -11.47 19.62
C LEU A 491 -17.65 -11.36 21.09
N SER A 492 -16.45 -10.80 21.26
CA SER A 492 -15.81 -10.70 22.58
C SER A 492 -16.28 -9.47 23.34
N LYS A 493 -16.40 -9.62 24.68
CA LYS A 493 -16.67 -8.47 25.57
C LYS A 493 -15.52 -7.47 25.58
N ALA A 494 -14.29 -7.94 25.37
CA ALA A 494 -13.10 -7.10 25.31
C ALA A 494 -13.15 -6.19 24.08
N THR A 495 -13.53 -6.72 22.91
CA THR A 495 -13.74 -5.95 21.69
C THR A 495 -14.81 -4.88 21.88
N ILE A 496 -15.99 -5.24 22.43
CA ILE A 496 -17.06 -4.26 22.69
C ILE A 496 -16.55 -3.12 23.58
N LYS A 497 -15.74 -3.42 24.60
CA LYS A 497 -15.16 -2.41 25.48
C LYS A 497 -14.18 -1.51 24.72
N SER A 498 -13.26 -2.08 23.95
CA SER A 498 -12.26 -1.35 23.16
C SER A 498 -12.92 -0.38 22.16
N LEU A 499 -13.94 -0.85 21.43
CA LEU A 499 -14.69 -0.02 20.48
C LEU A 499 -15.40 1.17 21.16
N LYS A 500 -16.00 0.96 22.34
CA LYS A 500 -16.60 2.05 23.12
C LYS A 500 -15.56 3.08 23.58
N GLU A 501 -14.38 2.63 23.96
CA GLU A 501 -13.27 3.50 24.37
C GLU A 501 -12.74 4.32 23.19
N MET A 502 -12.55 3.69 22.02
CA MET A 502 -12.18 4.35 20.77
C MET A 502 -13.21 5.43 20.40
N ASN A 503 -14.49 5.06 20.31
CA ASN A 503 -15.55 6.00 19.96
C ASN A 503 -15.63 7.19 20.92
N LYS A 504 -15.51 6.95 22.23
CA LYS A 504 -15.45 8.02 23.24
C LYS A 504 -14.23 8.93 23.03
N ALA A 505 -13.08 8.38 22.70
CA ALA A 505 -11.87 9.16 22.47
C ALA A 505 -11.98 10.02 21.21
N MET A 506 -12.61 9.52 20.15
CA MET A 506 -12.88 10.28 18.91
C MET A 506 -13.89 11.40 19.14
N LEU A 507 -15.01 11.14 19.77
CA LEU A 507 -16.05 12.14 20.07
C LEU A 507 -15.58 13.22 21.05
N GLY A 508 -14.73 12.88 22.02
CA GLY A 508 -14.19 13.82 23.00
C GLY A 508 -13.25 14.88 22.41
N GLN A 509 -12.79 14.70 21.18
CA GLN A 509 -11.90 15.65 20.50
C GLN A 509 -12.66 16.69 19.69
N HIS A 510 -13.83 16.37 19.16
CA HIS A 510 -14.71 17.35 18.49
C HIS A 510 -15.25 18.43 19.44
N SER A 511 -15.27 18.17 20.76
CA SER A 511 -15.74 19.14 21.75
C SER A 511 -14.69 20.17 22.19
N THR A 512 -13.41 19.97 21.91
CA THR A 512 -12.32 20.89 22.24
C THR A 512 -11.98 21.85 21.10
N ASP A 513 -12.41 21.57 19.88
CA ASP A 513 -12.17 22.41 18.71
C ASP A 513 -13.26 23.49 18.45
N MET A 514 -14.31 23.55 19.28
CA MET A 514 -15.40 24.53 19.14
C MET A 514 -15.12 25.84 19.92
N GLY A 515 -13.87 26.22 20.09
CA GLY A 515 -13.40 27.49 20.61
C GLY A 515 -12.82 28.39 19.53
N ASP A 516 -13.60 29.36 19.05
CA ASP A 516 -13.24 30.47 18.16
C ASP A 516 -12.85 30.12 16.69
N GLY A 517 -13.87 29.98 15.86
CA GLY A 517 -13.72 30.04 14.41
C GLY A 517 -14.99 29.56 13.70
N ALA A 518 -15.82 30.48 13.23
CA ALA A 518 -17.01 30.17 12.45
C ALA A 518 -16.69 29.35 11.20
N HIS A 519 -16.88 28.03 11.26
CA HIS A 519 -17.00 27.17 10.11
C HIS A 519 -18.42 26.65 10.00
N THR A 520 -19.03 26.96 8.84
CA THR A 520 -20.39 26.60 8.45
C THR A 520 -20.61 25.09 8.53
N GLY A 521 -21.68 24.73 9.28
CA GLY A 521 -21.98 23.37 9.70
C GLY A 521 -22.22 22.35 8.61
N HIS A 522 -21.74 21.16 8.89
CA HIS A 522 -22.42 19.93 8.51
C HIS A 522 -22.95 19.27 9.78
N THR A 523 -24.22 19.54 10.08
CA THR A 523 -24.98 18.81 11.09
C THR A 523 -25.22 17.39 10.60
N MET A 524 -24.63 16.39 11.27
CA MET A 524 -25.09 15.01 11.16
C MET A 524 -26.45 14.91 11.89
N GLU A 525 -27.54 14.88 11.14
CA GLU A 525 -28.82 14.42 11.66
C GLU A 525 -28.78 12.91 11.78
N MET A 526 -28.98 12.45 13.01
CA MET A 526 -29.22 11.03 13.30
C MET A 526 -30.64 10.66 12.87
N PRO A 527 -30.87 9.61 12.08
CA PRO A 527 -32.22 9.11 11.85
C PRO A 527 -32.75 8.45 13.11
N SER A 528 -33.83 8.95 13.63
CA SER A 528 -34.63 8.34 14.69
C SER A 528 -35.42 7.16 14.13
N ARG A 529 -35.22 5.98 14.77
CA ARG A 529 -35.93 4.68 14.71
C ARG A 529 -35.64 3.78 13.54
#